data_a60ffc741a3da1b2b4379a2114ec1ed7
#
_entry.id   a60ffc741a3da1b2b4379a2114ec1ed7
#
_cell.length_a   1.000
_cell.length_b   1.000
_cell.length_c   1.000
_cell.angle_alpha   90.00
_cell.angle_beta   90.00
_cell.angle_gamma   90.00
#
_symmetry.space_group_name_H-M   'P 1'
#
loop_
_entity.id
_entity.type
_entity.pdbx_description
1 polymer ?
#
loop_
_entity_poly.entity_id
_entity_poly.type
_entity_poly.pdbx_seq_one_letter_code
_entity_poly.pdbx_strand_id
1 'polypeptide(L)'
;MQGRARPTSATFRALADDTRRGILEYLRAGPRTSGEIADQFRSSWPTISRHLAVLRAGGLVVTERKGQAIHYELNTSVFQDLIQHLIGWMKPSRRPAPAKRRIQEA
;
A
#
# COMPACT_ATOMS: atom_id res chain seq x y z
N MET A 1 -16.66 15.26 -2.52
CA MET A 1 -16.12 14.97 -2.25
C MET A 1 -15.63 14.00 -2.40
N GLN A 2 -15.25 13.70 -2.38
CA GLN A 2 -14.80 12.84 -2.53
C GLN A 2 -14.72 11.98 -1.70
N GLY A 3 -14.95 11.22 -1.74
CA GLY A 3 -14.99 10.25 -0.78
C GLY A 3 -13.64 9.76 -0.43
N ARG A 4 -13.51 8.92 0.54
CA ARG A 4 -12.28 8.39 0.88
C ARG A 4 -11.88 7.35 -0.07
N ALA A 5 -10.63 7.21 -0.29
CA ALA A 5 -10.10 6.16 -1.12
C ALA A 5 -10.34 4.83 -0.44
N ARG A 6 -10.79 3.83 -1.17
CA ARG A 6 -10.97 2.54 -0.61
C ARG A 6 -9.86 1.63 -1.00
N PRO A 7 -9.48 0.70 -0.16
CA PRO A 7 -8.49 -0.30 -0.56
C PRO A 7 -9.02 -1.10 -1.73
N THR A 8 -8.16 -1.41 -2.65
CA THR A 8 -8.52 -2.19 -3.83
C THR A 8 -7.63 -3.42 -3.89
N SER A 9 -7.88 -4.29 -4.85
CA SER A 9 -6.97 -5.41 -5.07
C SER A 9 -5.57 -4.93 -5.34
N ALA A 10 -5.43 -3.80 -6.01
CA ALA A 10 -4.09 -3.25 -6.26
C ALA A 10 -3.41 -2.85 -4.96
N THR A 11 -4.18 -2.35 -3.98
CA THR A 11 -3.62 -2.02 -2.68
C THR A 11 -3.07 -3.26 -2.00
N PHE A 12 -3.84 -4.34 -1.99
CA PHE A 12 -3.41 -5.56 -1.34
C PHE A 12 -2.26 -6.22 -2.09
N ARG A 13 -2.30 -6.17 -3.41
CA ARG A 13 -1.20 -6.71 -4.20
C ARG A 13 0.09 -5.97 -3.90
N ALA A 14 0.03 -4.65 -3.75
CA ALA A 14 1.21 -3.87 -3.46
C ALA A 14 1.82 -4.28 -2.13
N LEU A 15 1.00 -4.68 -1.16
CA LEU A 15 1.50 -5.09 0.14
C LEU A 15 2.03 -6.51 0.17
N ALA A 16 1.86 -7.27 -0.90
CA ALA A 16 2.19 -8.69 -0.91
C ALA A 16 3.62 -9.02 -1.29
N ASP A 17 4.52 -8.07 -1.16
CA ASP A 17 5.92 -8.27 -1.53
C ASP A 17 6.82 -7.69 -0.46
N ASP A 18 7.84 -8.43 -0.05
CA ASP A 18 8.77 -8.01 1.00
C ASP A 18 9.45 -6.69 0.70
N THR A 19 9.95 -6.54 -0.52
CA THR A 19 10.67 -5.32 -0.87
C THR A 19 9.74 -4.13 -0.84
N ARG A 20 8.53 -4.29 -1.34
CA ARG A 20 7.60 -3.18 -1.32
C ARG A 20 7.21 -2.78 0.10
N ARG A 21 7.02 -3.76 0.98
CA ARG A 21 6.77 -3.42 2.39
C ARG A 21 7.98 -2.72 2.99
N GLY A 22 9.18 -3.14 2.60
CA GLY A 22 10.39 -2.47 3.07
C GLY A 22 10.47 -1.03 2.60
N ILE A 23 10.05 -0.76 1.37
CA ILE A 23 10.03 0.61 0.86
C ILE A 23 9.06 1.46 1.69
N LEU A 24 7.89 0.92 1.99
CA LEU A 24 6.94 1.67 2.80
C LEU A 24 7.51 1.97 4.18
N GLU A 25 8.21 1.02 4.76
CA GLU A 25 8.84 1.21 6.05
C GLU A 25 9.89 2.32 5.97
N TYR A 26 10.68 2.33 4.91
CA TYR A 26 11.72 3.34 4.72
C TYR A 26 11.11 4.73 4.56
N LEU A 27 9.95 4.82 3.93
CA LEU A 27 9.30 6.11 3.72
C LEU A 27 8.67 6.68 4.98
N ARG A 28 8.65 5.91 6.06
CA ARG A 28 8.13 6.45 7.32
C ARG A 28 8.90 7.66 7.80
N ALA A 29 10.16 7.74 7.44
CA ALA A 29 10.99 8.86 7.88
C ALA A 29 10.78 10.12 7.04
N GLY A 30 10.06 10.01 5.94
CA GLY A 30 9.79 11.16 5.10
C GLY A 30 9.97 10.83 3.64
N PRO A 31 9.71 11.80 2.77
CA PRO A 31 9.78 11.57 1.33
C PRO A 31 11.19 11.21 0.88
N ARG A 32 11.26 10.37 -0.15
CA ARG A 32 12.54 9.95 -0.73
C ARG A 32 12.43 9.90 -2.23
N THR A 33 13.54 10.15 -2.91
CA THR A 33 13.58 10.02 -4.35
C THR A 33 13.75 8.55 -4.71
N SER A 34 13.47 8.21 -5.96
CA SER A 34 13.66 6.81 -6.41
C SER A 34 15.12 6.41 -6.31
N GLY A 35 16.04 7.37 -6.53
CA GLY A 35 17.46 7.04 -6.40
C GLY A 35 17.84 6.68 -4.97
N GLU A 36 17.32 7.43 -4.00
CA GLU A 36 17.57 7.13 -2.61
C GLU A 36 17.01 5.77 -2.23
N ILE A 37 15.83 5.45 -2.76
CA ILE A 37 15.21 4.16 -2.47
C ILE A 37 16.04 3.04 -3.10
N ALA A 38 16.48 3.22 -4.34
CA ALA A 38 17.28 2.20 -5.00
C ALA A 38 18.57 1.94 -4.24
N ASP A 39 19.20 3.00 -3.75
CA ASP A 39 20.42 2.85 -2.98
C ASP A 39 20.17 2.11 -1.67
N GLN A 40 19.08 2.43 -1.02
CA GLN A 40 18.77 1.81 0.27
C GLN A 40 18.57 0.30 0.13
N PHE A 41 17.97 -0.13 -0.97
CA PHE A 41 17.65 -1.53 -1.16
C PHE A 41 18.63 -2.27 -2.07
N ARG A 42 19.66 -1.56 -2.52
CA ARG A 42 20.68 -2.16 -3.36
C ARG A 42 20.08 -2.86 -4.56
N SER A 43 19.09 -2.23 -5.15
CA SER A 43 18.42 -2.75 -6.31
C SER A 43 18.69 -1.87 -7.50
N SER A 44 18.49 -2.43 -8.67
CA SER A 44 18.61 -1.64 -9.88
C SER A 44 17.45 -0.66 -10.00
N TRP A 45 17.67 0.39 -10.76
CA TRP A 45 16.62 1.36 -10.98
C TRP A 45 15.39 0.76 -11.63
N PRO A 46 15.50 -0.10 -12.66
CA PRO A 46 14.29 -0.68 -13.23
C PRO A 46 13.48 -1.48 -12.25
N THR A 47 14.15 -2.21 -11.36
CA THR A 47 13.44 -3.01 -10.36
C THR A 47 12.72 -2.12 -9.38
N ILE A 48 13.39 -1.08 -8.89
CA ILE A 48 12.76 -0.14 -7.96
C ILE A 48 11.62 0.61 -8.65
N SER A 49 11.80 1.02 -9.89
CA SER A 49 10.73 1.70 -10.62
C SER A 49 9.50 0.84 -10.72
N ARG A 50 9.67 -0.45 -10.92
CA ARG A 50 8.56 -1.35 -11.01
C ARG A 50 7.83 -1.48 -9.68
N HIS A 51 8.58 -1.59 -8.59
CA HIS A 51 7.97 -1.64 -7.27
C HIS A 51 7.23 -0.35 -6.94
N LEU A 52 7.82 0.79 -7.31
CA LEU A 52 7.18 2.07 -7.04
C LEU A 52 5.90 2.25 -7.86
N ALA A 53 5.90 1.73 -9.09
CA ALA A 53 4.69 1.79 -9.91
C ALA A 53 3.57 0.96 -9.28
N VAL A 54 3.90 -0.21 -8.74
CA VAL A 54 2.91 -1.06 -8.09
C VAL A 54 2.38 -0.38 -6.82
N LEU A 55 3.27 0.24 -6.05
CA LEU A 55 2.86 0.95 -4.84
C LEU A 55 1.95 2.14 -5.18
N ARG A 56 2.27 2.86 -6.25
CA ARG A 56 1.44 3.96 -6.67
C ARG A 56 0.08 3.49 -7.14
N ALA A 57 0.05 2.43 -7.93
CA ALA A 57 -1.21 1.90 -8.41
C ALA A 57 -2.10 1.45 -7.26
N GLY A 58 -1.49 0.98 -6.17
CA GLY A 58 -2.23 0.60 -4.99
C GLY A 58 -2.62 1.77 -4.10
N GLY A 59 -2.20 2.98 -4.46
CA GLY A 59 -2.53 4.16 -3.68
C GLY A 59 -1.73 4.34 -2.41
N LEU A 60 -0.72 3.50 -2.19
CA LEU A 60 0.03 3.54 -0.93
C LEU A 60 1.08 4.63 -0.86
N VAL A 61 1.50 5.12 -2.02
CA VAL A 61 2.43 6.23 -2.07
C VAL A 61 1.90 7.28 -3.04
N VAL A 62 2.29 8.53 -2.81
CA VAL A 62 2.00 9.62 -3.71
C VAL A 62 3.34 10.26 -4.08
N THR A 63 3.34 11.02 -5.15
CA THR A 63 4.57 11.65 -5.62
C THR A 63 4.41 13.14 -5.64
N GLU A 64 5.54 13.81 -5.50
CA GLU A 64 5.58 15.25 -5.61
C GLU A 64 6.87 15.63 -6.30
N ARG A 65 6.76 16.50 -7.32
CA ARG A 65 7.95 16.95 -7.99
C ARG A 65 8.51 18.13 -7.23
N LYS A 66 9.78 18.08 -6.94
CA LYS A 66 10.49 19.20 -6.33
C LYS A 66 11.73 19.45 -7.16
N GLY A 67 11.70 20.53 -7.93
CA GLY A 67 12.78 20.80 -8.85
C GLY A 67 12.85 19.72 -9.91
N GLN A 68 14.00 19.09 -10.03
CA GLN A 68 14.19 18.06 -11.02
C GLN A 68 13.89 16.68 -10.50
N ALA A 69 13.60 16.56 -9.22
CA ALA A 69 13.44 15.26 -8.61
C ALA A 69 11.99 14.98 -8.28
N ILE A 70 11.63 13.70 -8.32
CA ILE A 70 10.32 13.26 -7.91
C ILE A 70 10.49 12.54 -6.58
N HIS A 71 9.76 13.00 -5.59
CA HIS A 71 9.80 12.41 -4.27
C HIS A 71 8.57 11.55 -4.05
N TYR A 72 8.77 10.42 -3.41
CA TYR A 72 7.71 9.48 -3.07
C TYR A 72 7.47 9.56 -1.58
N GLU A 73 6.22 9.57 -1.17
CA GLU A 73 5.92 9.58 0.23
C GLU A 73 4.67 8.77 0.51
N LEU A 74 4.49 8.37 1.76
CA LEU A 74 3.36 7.55 2.14
C LEU A 74 2.06 8.32 1.96
N ASN A 75 1.04 7.61 1.51
CA ASN A 75 -0.30 8.19 1.43
C ASN A 75 -1.04 7.74 2.69
N THR A 76 -0.96 8.53 3.75
CA THR A 76 -1.49 8.12 5.03
C THR A 76 -2.99 7.95 5.01
N SER A 77 -3.70 8.65 4.14
CA SER A 77 -5.15 8.46 4.04
C SER A 77 -5.52 7.06 3.64
N VAL A 78 -4.78 6.48 2.70
CA VAL A 78 -5.05 5.12 2.25
C VAL A 78 -4.74 4.14 3.36
N PHE A 79 -3.67 4.39 4.12
CA PHE A 79 -3.36 3.50 5.24
C PHE A 79 -4.47 3.55 6.29
N GLN A 80 -5.02 4.72 6.55
CA GLN A 80 -6.11 4.83 7.51
C GLN A 80 -7.34 4.09 7.03
N ASP A 81 -7.66 4.19 5.75
CA ASP A 81 -8.78 3.47 5.20
C ASP A 81 -8.54 1.97 5.23
N LEU A 82 -7.31 1.56 4.97
CA LEU A 82 -6.95 0.15 5.03
C LEU A 82 -7.14 -0.41 6.43
N ILE A 83 -6.70 0.34 7.44
CA ILE A 83 -6.86 -0.09 8.81
C ILE A 83 -8.34 -0.24 9.16
N GLN A 84 -9.17 0.72 8.77
CA GLN A 84 -10.58 0.64 9.04
C GLN A 84 -11.23 -0.54 8.35
N HIS A 85 -10.78 -0.81 7.14
CA HIS A 85 -11.31 -1.93 6.37
C HIS A 85 -11.00 -3.26 7.08
N LEU A 86 -9.75 -3.40 7.53
CA LEU A 86 -9.33 -4.63 8.19
C LEU A 86 -10.01 -4.79 9.54
N ILE A 87 -10.15 -3.69 10.27
CA ILE A 87 -10.86 -3.73 11.55
C ILE A 87 -12.30 -4.19 11.33
N GLY A 88 -12.90 -3.74 10.24
CA GLY A 88 -14.26 -4.14 9.93
C GLY A 88 -14.41 -5.64 9.80
N TRP A 89 -13.36 -6.34 9.32
CA TRP A 89 -13.41 -7.78 9.18
C TRP A 89 -13.40 -8.49 10.53
N MET A 90 -12.94 -7.81 11.56
CA MET A 90 -12.86 -8.40 12.88
C MET A 90 -14.13 -8.23 13.68
N LYS A 91 -15.04 -7.39 13.21
CA LYS A 91 -16.27 -7.16 13.95
C LYS A 91 -17.33 -8.16 13.55
N PRO A 92 -18.20 -8.54 14.48
CA PRO A 92 -19.26 -9.48 14.11
C PRO A 92 -20.17 -8.86 13.07
N SER A 93 -20.62 -9.67 12.15
CA SER A 93 -21.53 -9.22 11.13
C SER A 93 -22.91 -8.99 11.72
N ARG A 94 -23.59 -7.92 11.28
CA ARG A 94 -24.91 -7.68 11.72
C ARG A 94 -25.85 -8.56 11.02
N ARG A 95 -25.53 -9.07 9.87
CA ARG A 95 -26.35 -9.93 9.15
C ARG A 95 -26.10 -11.32 9.56
N PRO A 96 -27.06 -12.19 9.56
CA PRO A 96 -26.83 -13.61 9.83
C PRO A 96 -25.87 -14.15 8.78
N ALA A 97 -25.02 -15.04 9.20
CA ALA A 97 -24.12 -15.68 8.26
C ALA A 97 -24.90 -16.52 7.28
N PRO A 98 -24.39 -16.67 6.08
CA PRO A 98 -25.04 -17.56 5.12
C PRO A 98 -25.02 -18.96 5.66
N ALA A 99 -26.08 -19.61 5.45
CA ALA A 99 -26.17 -20.87 5.98
C ALA A 99 -25.13 -21.71 5.44
N LYS A 100 -24.74 -22.08 5.09
CA LYS A 100 -23.93 -22.81 4.76
C LYS A 100 -22.75 -22.80 4.42
N ARG A 101 -22.25 -22.28 4.43
CA ARG A 101 -21.11 -22.23 4.10
C ARG A 101 -20.28 -22.86 4.94
N ARG A 102 -20.05 -23.81 4.98
CA ARG A 102 -19.30 -24.33 5.81
C ARG A 102 -18.06 -24.64 5.33
N ILE A 103 -17.24 -24.10 5.57
CA ILE A 103 -16.01 -24.25 5.19
C ILE A 103 -15.46 -25.27 5.86
N GLN A 104 -15.16 -26.13 5.48
CA GLN A 104 -14.70 -27.03 6.03
C GLN A 104 -13.49 -26.95 6.39
N GLU A 105 -13.06 -26.82 6.97
CA GLU A 105 -11.95 -26.62 7.39
C GLU A 105 -11.39 -27.57 7.74
N ALA A 106 -11.35 -28.16 7.58
CA ALA A 106 -10.77 -29.02 7.93
C ALA A 106 -10.08 -29.26 8.24
#